data_0d26de8b1a051dc94d47a85f850070eb
#
_entry.id   0d26de8b1a051dc94d47a85f850070eb
#
_cell.length_a   1.000
_cell.length_b   1.000
_cell.length_c   1.000
_cell.angle_alpha   90.00
_cell.angle_beta   90.00
_cell.angle_gamma   90.00
#
_symmetry.space_group_name_H-M   'P 1'
#
loop_
_entity.id
_entity.type
_entity.pdbx_description
1 polymer ?
#
loop_
_entity_poly.entity_id
_entity_poly.type
_entity_poly.pdbx_seq_one_letter_code
_entity_poly.pdbx_strand_id
1 'polypeptide(L)'
;MKNTEKTMDKIVALCKNRGFVYPGSEIYGGLANSWDYGPLGVELKNNVKRAWWQKFVQENPYNVGLDSAILMNPQVWVASGHVTTFNDPLIDCKSCKMRHRADKLIEGWLAENPMPDVNVEAMTNDEMVAFIRAQQIPCPGCGKSDFTDIRKFNLMFKTHQGVTEDTAAEVYLRPETAQGIFVNFKNIQRTTRRKIPFGVCQVGKSFRNEITPGNFIFRIREFEQMELEFFCEPDTDLEWFDYWRSFCHEWLKGLRMQDENLRLRDHEKEELSFYSKATTDFEYLFPFGWGELWGVADRTNYDLTQHQKFSGQDMDYFDQEKNEHYIPYVIEPSLGADRVTLAFLCEAYDEEVVDAAKNDTRVVMHFHPALAPFKCAVLPLSKKLSEPATELYHKLQKRFMCDYDEAGSIGKRYRRQDEIGTPYCVTFDFESAEDGCVTVRDRDSMQQERIPMEQLEDYIAARIRF
;
A
#
# COMPACT_ATOMS: atom_id res chain seq x y z
N MET A 1 -1.84 -17.42 -14.54
CA MET A 1 -0.43 -17.71 -14.09
C MET A 1 -0.38 -17.63 -12.57
N LYS A 2 0.27 -18.60 -11.88
CA LYS A 2 0.42 -18.53 -10.42
C LYS A 2 1.44 -17.45 -10.04
N ASN A 3 1.30 -16.82 -8.88
CA ASN A 3 2.25 -15.78 -8.43
C ASN A 3 3.70 -16.28 -8.36
N THR A 4 3.90 -17.54 -8.02
CA THR A 4 5.23 -18.19 -8.01
C THR A 4 5.89 -18.33 -9.39
N GLU A 5 5.13 -18.18 -10.47
CA GLU A 5 5.62 -18.24 -11.85
C GLU A 5 5.88 -16.85 -12.44
N LYS A 6 5.37 -15.80 -11.78
CA LYS A 6 5.58 -14.40 -12.16
C LYS A 6 6.97 -13.94 -11.70
N THR A 7 7.56 -13.02 -12.42
CA THR A 7 8.85 -12.42 -12.02
C THR A 7 8.67 -10.92 -11.82
N MET A 8 9.43 -10.37 -10.87
CA MET A 8 9.43 -8.91 -10.67
C MET A 8 9.87 -8.16 -11.92
N ASP A 9 10.81 -8.71 -12.69
CA ASP A 9 11.30 -8.10 -13.92
C ASP A 9 10.19 -7.90 -14.96
N LYS A 10 9.31 -8.88 -15.15
CA LYS A 10 8.15 -8.77 -16.06
C LYS A 10 7.19 -7.68 -15.59
N ILE A 11 6.87 -7.65 -14.30
CA ILE A 11 5.96 -6.66 -13.71
C ILE A 11 6.55 -5.25 -13.79
N VAL A 12 7.82 -5.08 -13.43
CA VAL A 12 8.54 -3.80 -13.53
C VAL A 12 8.62 -3.32 -14.98
N ALA A 13 8.91 -4.23 -15.92
CA ALA A 13 8.96 -3.90 -17.36
C ALA A 13 7.59 -3.43 -17.87
N LEU A 14 6.51 -4.14 -17.51
CA LEU A 14 5.15 -3.72 -17.83
C LEU A 14 4.85 -2.34 -17.25
N CYS A 15 5.14 -2.13 -15.97
CA CYS A 15 4.86 -0.88 -15.27
C CYS A 15 5.56 0.31 -15.94
N LYS A 16 6.84 0.18 -16.30
CA LYS A 16 7.61 1.21 -16.99
C LYS A 16 7.07 1.45 -18.40
N ASN A 17 6.85 0.39 -19.16
CA ASN A 17 6.45 0.49 -20.56
C ASN A 17 5.01 1.03 -20.73
N ARG A 18 4.14 0.80 -19.77
CA ARG A 18 2.72 1.20 -19.84
C ARG A 18 2.38 2.44 -19.01
N GLY A 19 3.36 2.99 -18.29
CA GLY A 19 3.14 4.23 -17.55
C GLY A 19 2.43 4.04 -16.21
N PHE A 20 2.69 2.93 -15.54
CA PHE A 20 2.28 2.76 -14.16
C PHE A 20 3.29 3.39 -13.20
N VAL A 21 4.56 3.04 -13.31
CA VAL A 21 5.60 3.52 -12.39
C VAL A 21 6.90 3.72 -13.16
N TYR A 22 7.55 4.86 -12.92
CA TYR A 22 8.85 5.24 -13.50
C TYR A 22 9.90 5.40 -12.41
N PRO A 23 11.21 5.26 -12.73
CA PRO A 23 12.27 5.72 -11.82
C PRO A 23 12.16 7.23 -11.58
N GLY A 24 12.19 7.64 -10.31
CA GLY A 24 12.12 9.06 -9.96
C GLY A 24 13.35 9.82 -10.46
N SER A 25 13.14 10.96 -11.14
CA SER A 25 14.21 11.82 -11.68
C SER A 25 15.13 11.12 -12.68
N GLU A 26 14.59 10.22 -13.50
CA GLU A 26 15.35 9.34 -14.40
C GLU A 26 16.30 10.10 -15.34
N ILE A 27 15.92 11.28 -15.82
CA ILE A 27 16.75 12.11 -16.71
C ILE A 27 18.07 12.58 -16.10
N TYR A 28 18.18 12.53 -14.76
CA TYR A 28 19.41 12.83 -14.00
C TYR A 28 20.10 11.56 -13.46
N GLY A 29 19.77 10.39 -13.98
CA GLY A 29 20.27 9.10 -13.51
C GLY A 29 19.48 8.52 -12.35
N GLY A 30 18.38 9.16 -11.96
CA GLY A 30 17.50 8.72 -10.91
C GLY A 30 18.03 8.98 -9.48
N LEU A 31 17.14 8.80 -8.50
CA LEU A 31 17.49 8.71 -7.08
C LEU A 31 17.14 7.29 -6.61
N ALA A 32 18.10 6.59 -6.02
CA ALA A 32 17.93 5.20 -5.63
C ALA A 32 16.67 4.97 -4.79
N ASN A 33 15.82 4.05 -5.26
CA ASN A 33 14.54 3.69 -4.65
C ASN A 33 13.56 4.88 -4.45
N SER A 34 13.60 5.81 -5.38
CA SER A 34 12.60 6.86 -5.58
C SER A 34 11.84 6.54 -6.88
N TRP A 35 10.52 6.60 -6.83
CA TRP A 35 9.64 6.19 -7.91
C TRP A 35 8.54 7.20 -8.13
N ASP A 36 8.22 7.47 -9.38
CA ASP A 36 7.13 8.32 -9.80
C ASP A 36 5.98 7.46 -10.35
N TYR A 37 4.75 7.74 -9.93
CA TYR A 37 3.57 7.13 -10.52
C TYR A 37 3.23 7.84 -11.83
N GLY A 38 3.24 7.09 -12.93
CA GLY A 38 2.84 7.59 -14.23
C GLY A 38 1.31 7.72 -14.37
N PRO A 39 0.81 8.08 -15.57
CA PRO A 39 -0.62 8.34 -15.78
C PRO A 39 -1.54 7.19 -15.40
N LEU A 40 -1.17 5.95 -15.65
CA LEU A 40 -1.96 4.78 -15.23
C LEU A 40 -1.75 4.44 -13.75
N GLY A 41 -0.54 4.63 -13.25
CA GLY A 41 -0.21 4.31 -11.87
C GLY A 41 -0.90 5.22 -10.87
N VAL A 42 -0.99 6.53 -11.16
CA VAL A 42 -1.67 7.47 -10.27
C VAL A 42 -3.17 7.18 -10.19
N GLU A 43 -3.80 6.80 -11.31
CA GLU A 43 -5.21 6.42 -11.33
C GLU A 43 -5.44 5.10 -10.56
N LEU A 44 -4.59 4.08 -10.77
CA LEU A 44 -4.65 2.83 -10.00
C LEU A 44 -4.52 3.09 -8.50
N LYS A 45 -3.50 3.81 -8.08
CA LYS A 45 -3.26 4.14 -6.66
C LYS A 45 -4.39 4.95 -6.05
N ASN A 46 -4.92 5.93 -6.79
CA ASN A 46 -6.07 6.72 -6.34
C ASN A 46 -7.34 5.86 -6.22
N ASN A 47 -7.56 4.92 -7.14
CA ASN A 47 -8.69 3.99 -7.05
C ASN A 47 -8.55 3.05 -5.85
N VAL A 48 -7.35 2.57 -5.53
CA VAL A 48 -7.08 1.78 -4.31
C VAL A 48 -7.41 2.59 -3.06
N LYS A 49 -6.90 3.82 -2.97
CA LYS A 49 -7.18 4.72 -1.83
C LYS A 49 -8.68 5.05 -1.71
N ARG A 50 -9.36 5.24 -2.85
CA ARG A 50 -10.81 5.50 -2.88
C ARG A 50 -11.61 4.30 -2.41
N ALA A 51 -11.27 3.09 -2.85
CA ALA A 51 -11.93 1.85 -2.41
C ALA A 51 -11.75 1.65 -0.90
N TRP A 52 -10.54 1.91 -0.38
CA TRP A 52 -10.29 1.86 1.06
C TRP A 52 -11.10 2.91 1.82
N TRP A 53 -11.08 4.17 1.37
CA TRP A 53 -11.83 5.28 2.00
C TRP A 53 -13.34 5.03 2.00
N GLN A 54 -13.85 4.53 0.88
CA GLN A 54 -15.26 4.18 0.77
C GLN A 54 -15.64 3.14 1.84
N LYS A 55 -14.85 2.07 1.96
CA LYS A 55 -15.18 0.95 2.85
C LYS A 55 -14.93 1.28 4.33
N PHE A 56 -13.80 1.92 4.63
CA PHE A 56 -13.38 2.18 6.00
C PHE A 56 -13.98 3.46 6.60
N VAL A 57 -14.34 4.45 5.77
CA VAL A 57 -14.87 5.73 6.25
C VAL A 57 -16.34 5.93 5.86
N GLN A 58 -16.63 5.87 4.55
CA GLN A 58 -17.96 6.24 4.06
C GLN A 58 -19.04 5.21 4.43
N GLU A 59 -18.76 3.92 4.28
CA GLU A 59 -19.69 2.82 4.56
C GLU A 59 -19.62 2.32 6.01
N ASN A 60 -18.62 2.75 6.78
CA ASN A 60 -18.43 2.31 8.16
C ASN A 60 -19.06 3.31 9.14
N PRO A 61 -19.97 2.87 10.03
CA PRO A 61 -20.68 3.77 10.94
C PRO A 61 -19.81 4.31 12.08
N TYR A 62 -18.68 3.66 12.36
CA TYR A 62 -17.80 4.03 13.48
C TYR A 62 -16.79 5.11 13.12
N ASN A 63 -16.36 5.17 11.87
CA ASN A 63 -15.15 5.88 11.50
C ASN A 63 -15.41 7.29 10.96
N VAL A 64 -14.41 8.15 11.14
CA VAL A 64 -14.32 9.48 10.55
C VAL A 64 -12.96 9.68 9.90
N GLY A 65 -12.83 10.67 9.04
CA GLY A 65 -11.56 10.99 8.36
C GLY A 65 -10.80 12.12 9.04
N LEU A 66 -9.48 12.09 8.89
CA LEU A 66 -8.54 13.14 9.28
C LEU A 66 -7.48 13.31 8.19
N ASP A 67 -6.99 14.53 8.02
CA ASP A 67 -5.75 14.82 7.29
C ASP A 67 -4.88 15.73 8.16
N SER A 68 -3.94 15.11 8.89
CA SER A 68 -3.01 15.84 9.76
C SER A 68 -1.77 16.29 8.99
N ALA A 69 -1.12 17.38 9.47
CA ALA A 69 0.09 17.90 8.87
C ALA A 69 1.25 16.88 8.92
N ILE A 70 2.11 16.89 7.89
CA ILE A 70 3.35 16.09 7.86
C ILE A 70 4.34 16.62 8.91
N LEU A 71 4.49 17.95 8.96
CA LEU A 71 5.36 18.62 9.93
C LEU A 71 4.57 18.84 11.23
N MET A 72 5.06 18.25 12.31
CA MET A 72 4.45 18.32 13.63
C MET A 72 5.48 18.85 14.65
N ASN A 73 5.00 19.27 15.81
CA ASN A 73 5.87 19.60 16.92
C ASN A 73 6.80 18.42 17.23
N PRO A 74 8.13 18.62 17.32
CA PRO A 74 9.09 17.54 17.61
C PRO A 74 8.78 16.73 18.88
N GLN A 75 8.10 17.33 19.86
CA GLN A 75 7.69 16.65 21.09
C GLN A 75 6.73 15.46 20.83
N VAL A 76 5.99 15.47 19.72
CA VAL A 76 5.16 14.31 19.30
C VAL A 76 6.04 13.06 19.15
N TRP A 77 7.19 13.21 18.50
CA TRP A 77 8.13 12.11 18.25
C TRP A 77 8.95 11.71 19.47
N VAL A 78 9.13 12.62 20.40
CA VAL A 78 9.72 12.33 21.72
C VAL A 78 8.73 11.52 22.56
N ALA A 79 7.46 11.96 22.62
CA ALA A 79 6.40 11.28 23.37
C ALA A 79 6.14 9.86 22.87
N SER A 80 6.04 9.68 21.57
CA SER A 80 5.82 8.35 20.93
C SER A 80 7.04 7.44 20.95
N GLY A 81 8.24 7.97 21.34
CA GLY A 81 9.47 7.19 21.39
C GLY A 81 10.27 7.11 20.08
N HIS A 82 9.77 7.63 18.96
CA HIS A 82 10.43 7.52 17.65
C HIS A 82 11.84 8.13 17.63
N VAL A 83 12.09 9.21 18.37
CA VAL A 83 13.43 9.82 18.45
C VAL A 83 14.46 8.86 19.03
N THR A 84 14.06 7.98 19.96
CA THR A 84 14.97 7.12 20.74
C THR A 84 14.98 5.67 20.29
N THR A 85 13.85 5.12 19.83
CA THR A 85 13.68 3.68 19.59
C THR A 85 13.52 3.31 18.13
N PHE A 86 13.16 4.25 17.24
CA PHE A 86 12.94 3.99 15.83
C PHE A 86 14.27 3.90 15.06
N ASN A 87 15.04 2.83 15.36
CA ASN A 87 16.39 2.64 14.86
C ASN A 87 16.56 1.26 14.26
N ASP A 88 17.27 1.19 13.13
CA ASP A 88 17.76 -0.05 12.55
C ASP A 88 19.19 -0.36 13.01
N PRO A 89 19.54 -1.65 13.17
CA PRO A 89 20.92 -2.08 13.46
C PRO A 89 21.78 -2.00 12.20
N LEU A 90 22.50 -0.87 12.03
CA LEU A 90 23.35 -0.62 10.87
C LEU A 90 24.74 -1.25 11.06
N ILE A 91 25.18 -2.07 10.10
CA ILE A 91 26.53 -2.66 10.04
C ILE A 91 27.16 -2.39 8.67
N ASP A 92 28.45 -2.01 8.65
CA ASP A 92 29.17 -1.71 7.42
C ASP A 92 30.19 -2.84 7.11
N CYS A 93 30.24 -3.31 5.87
CA CYS A 93 31.34 -4.16 5.40
C CYS A 93 32.62 -3.31 5.29
N LYS A 94 33.69 -3.67 6.02
CA LYS A 94 34.96 -2.91 5.98
C LYS A 94 35.67 -3.01 4.64
N SER A 95 35.41 -4.07 3.87
CA SER A 95 36.06 -4.34 2.60
C SER A 95 35.46 -3.57 1.43
N CYS A 96 34.13 -3.66 1.19
CA CYS A 96 33.48 -3.02 0.07
C CYS A 96 32.68 -1.75 0.45
N LYS A 97 32.60 -1.41 1.74
CA LYS A 97 31.88 -0.25 2.29
C LYS A 97 30.37 -0.32 2.12
N MET A 98 29.82 -1.46 1.69
CA MET A 98 28.38 -1.65 1.66
C MET A 98 27.79 -1.64 3.06
N ARG A 99 26.63 -1.04 3.16
CA ARG A 99 25.82 -0.96 4.39
C ARG A 99 24.74 -2.02 4.38
N HIS A 100 24.52 -2.64 5.53
CA HIS A 100 23.53 -3.67 5.73
C HIS A 100 22.76 -3.43 7.03
N ARG A 101 21.55 -3.94 7.11
CA ARG A 101 20.87 -4.19 8.37
C ARG A 101 21.40 -5.51 8.91
N ALA A 102 21.89 -5.51 10.13
CA ALA A 102 22.50 -6.71 10.73
C ALA A 102 21.48 -7.84 10.92
N ASP A 103 20.26 -7.52 11.33
CA ASP A 103 19.14 -8.45 11.43
C ASP A 103 18.85 -9.12 10.08
N LYS A 104 18.70 -8.35 9.00
CA LYS A 104 18.41 -8.89 7.67
C LYS A 104 19.60 -9.66 7.06
N LEU A 105 20.82 -9.32 7.45
CA LEU A 105 22.01 -10.08 7.06
C LEU A 105 22.01 -11.47 7.69
N ILE A 106 21.63 -11.57 8.97
CA ILE A 106 21.50 -12.84 9.69
C ILE A 106 20.33 -13.65 9.14
N GLU A 107 19.16 -13.07 8.96
CA GLU A 107 17.97 -13.75 8.40
C GLU A 107 18.25 -14.32 7.01
N GLY A 108 18.91 -13.53 6.14
CA GLY A 108 19.28 -14.00 4.79
C GLY A 108 20.24 -15.20 4.84
N TRP A 109 21.18 -15.20 5.77
CA TRP A 109 22.08 -16.33 5.97
C TRP A 109 21.36 -17.55 6.57
N LEU A 110 20.43 -17.35 7.53
CA LEU A 110 19.64 -18.42 8.12
C LEU A 110 18.67 -19.08 7.13
N ALA A 111 18.21 -18.36 6.12
CA ALA A 111 17.40 -18.93 5.04
C ALA A 111 18.13 -20.04 4.27
N GLU A 112 19.45 -19.91 4.13
CA GLU A 112 20.31 -20.93 3.51
C GLU A 112 20.90 -21.93 4.52
N ASN A 113 20.96 -21.54 5.80
CA ASN A 113 21.57 -22.31 6.88
C ASN A 113 20.60 -22.38 8.09
N PRO A 114 19.50 -23.13 8.00
CA PRO A 114 18.46 -23.12 9.02
C PRO A 114 18.95 -23.50 10.42
N MET A 115 18.69 -22.65 11.39
CA MET A 115 18.96 -22.87 12.82
C MET A 115 17.66 -22.58 13.61
N PRO A 116 16.84 -23.60 13.92
CA PRO A 116 15.48 -23.43 14.47
C PRO A 116 15.43 -22.69 15.83
N ASP A 117 16.51 -22.74 16.59
CA ASP A 117 16.58 -22.14 17.93
C ASP A 117 17.04 -20.68 17.91
N VAL A 118 17.28 -20.08 16.72
CA VAL A 118 17.77 -18.71 16.59
C VAL A 118 16.61 -17.78 16.27
N ASN A 119 16.26 -16.91 17.22
CA ASN A 119 15.31 -15.82 17.01
C ASN A 119 16.09 -14.50 16.85
N VAL A 120 16.19 -14.01 15.62
CA VAL A 120 16.95 -12.80 15.27
C VAL A 120 16.30 -11.54 15.86
N GLU A 121 14.98 -11.49 15.93
CA GLU A 121 14.23 -10.33 16.44
C GLU A 121 14.44 -10.10 17.94
N ALA A 122 14.73 -11.18 18.69
CA ALA A 122 15.04 -11.10 20.12
C ALA A 122 16.50 -10.75 20.42
N MET A 123 17.38 -10.73 19.41
CA MET A 123 18.81 -10.47 19.61
C MET A 123 19.10 -9.00 19.90
N THR A 124 19.96 -8.76 20.88
CA THR A 124 20.62 -7.47 21.08
C THR A 124 21.65 -7.18 19.97
N ASN A 125 22.05 -5.93 19.81
CA ASN A 125 23.08 -5.55 18.82
C ASN A 125 24.40 -6.30 19.03
N ASP A 126 24.79 -6.51 20.29
CA ASP A 126 26.05 -7.23 20.64
C ASP A 126 25.95 -8.72 20.29
N GLU A 127 24.79 -9.33 20.51
CA GLU A 127 24.51 -10.71 20.12
C GLU A 127 24.49 -10.88 18.60
N MET A 128 23.88 -9.96 17.87
CA MET A 128 23.94 -9.96 16.40
C MET A 128 25.36 -9.87 15.87
N VAL A 129 26.21 -8.99 16.43
CA VAL A 129 27.63 -8.86 16.05
C VAL A 129 28.38 -10.15 16.36
N ALA A 130 28.16 -10.72 17.55
CA ALA A 130 28.78 -11.98 17.94
C ALA A 130 28.38 -13.15 17.02
N PHE A 131 27.09 -13.23 16.67
CA PHE A 131 26.56 -14.24 15.75
C PHE A 131 27.15 -14.10 14.35
N ILE A 132 27.16 -12.89 13.76
CA ILE A 132 27.73 -12.61 12.45
C ILE A 132 29.21 -13.04 12.40
N ARG A 133 29.98 -12.77 13.46
CA ARG A 133 31.41 -13.14 13.54
C ARG A 133 31.59 -14.65 13.74
N ALA A 134 30.80 -15.26 14.61
CA ALA A 134 30.89 -16.70 14.90
C ALA A 134 30.54 -17.55 13.69
N GLN A 135 29.51 -17.18 12.95
CA GLN A 135 29.08 -17.89 11.75
C GLN A 135 29.84 -17.44 10.48
N GLN A 136 30.73 -16.47 10.59
CA GLN A 136 31.50 -15.90 9.47
C GLN A 136 30.57 -15.49 8.29
N ILE A 137 29.44 -14.88 8.59
CA ILE A 137 28.44 -14.51 7.59
C ILE A 137 29.07 -13.64 6.52
N PRO A 138 28.98 -14.01 5.22
CA PRO A 138 29.63 -13.27 4.14
C PRO A 138 28.82 -12.02 3.79
N CYS A 139 29.50 -10.94 3.44
CA CYS A 139 28.88 -9.77 2.84
C CYS A 139 28.27 -10.13 1.46
N PRO A 140 26.98 -9.90 1.22
CA PRO A 140 26.34 -10.20 -0.07
C PRO A 140 26.99 -9.49 -1.27
N GLY A 141 27.66 -8.35 -1.02
CA GLY A 141 28.28 -7.58 -2.09
C GLY A 141 29.67 -8.02 -2.49
N CYS A 142 30.49 -8.60 -1.57
CA CYS A 142 31.89 -8.94 -1.85
C CYS A 142 32.36 -10.29 -1.29
N GLY A 143 31.50 -11.04 -0.61
CA GLY A 143 31.77 -12.36 -0.06
C GLY A 143 32.71 -12.38 1.18
N LYS A 144 33.17 -11.23 1.68
CA LYS A 144 34.04 -11.16 2.86
C LYS A 144 33.24 -10.99 4.15
N SER A 145 33.74 -11.58 5.25
CA SER A 145 33.09 -11.56 6.57
C SER A 145 33.69 -10.54 7.54
N ASP A 146 34.18 -9.40 7.04
CA ASP A 146 34.78 -8.34 7.86
C ASP A 146 33.89 -7.13 7.99
N PHE A 147 33.17 -7.04 9.13
CA PHE A 147 32.22 -6.02 9.42
C PHE A 147 32.62 -5.12 10.59
N THR A 148 32.05 -3.92 10.65
CA THR A 148 32.13 -3.02 11.80
C THR A 148 31.31 -3.55 12.98
N ASP A 149 31.32 -2.83 14.10
CA ASP A 149 30.27 -2.99 15.11
C ASP A 149 28.96 -2.35 14.62
N ILE A 150 27.83 -2.78 15.22
CA ILE A 150 26.51 -2.23 14.90
C ILE A 150 26.38 -0.82 15.47
N ARG A 151 25.84 0.07 14.63
CA ARG A 151 25.44 1.42 15.03
C ARG A 151 23.92 1.53 14.92
N LYS A 152 23.27 2.19 15.89
CA LYS A 152 21.87 2.55 15.78
C LYS A 152 21.71 3.64 14.73
N PHE A 153 20.86 3.42 13.77
CA PHE A 153 20.54 4.40 12.72
C PHE A 153 19.06 4.76 12.80
N ASN A 154 18.77 6.00 13.23
CA ASN A 154 17.38 6.47 13.31
C ASN A 154 16.81 6.70 11.91
N LEU A 155 15.62 6.13 11.66
CA LEU A 155 14.98 6.15 10.35
C LEU A 155 14.22 7.45 10.04
N MET A 156 14.10 8.39 10.98
CA MET A 156 13.42 9.65 10.69
C MET A 156 14.28 10.59 9.85
N PHE A 157 13.68 11.16 8.80
CA PHE A 157 14.26 12.29 8.10
C PHE A 157 14.16 13.55 8.95
N LYS A 158 15.27 14.27 9.08
CA LYS A 158 15.37 15.56 9.75
C LYS A 158 15.43 16.70 8.75
N THR A 159 14.82 17.81 9.10
CA THR A 159 14.94 19.10 8.39
C THR A 159 14.86 20.24 9.40
N HIS A 160 14.92 21.48 8.93
CA HIS A 160 14.89 22.67 9.79
C HIS A 160 13.75 23.59 9.37
N GLN A 161 13.11 24.20 10.35
CA GLN A 161 12.10 25.24 10.13
C GLN A 161 12.72 26.62 10.32
N GLY A 162 12.52 27.52 9.35
CA GLY A 162 13.07 28.87 9.40
C GLY A 162 14.41 29.01 8.70
N VAL A 163 15.19 30.00 9.06
CA VAL A 163 16.42 30.43 8.37
C VAL A 163 17.71 29.91 9.02
N THR A 164 17.62 29.29 10.18
CA THR A 164 18.76 28.75 10.93
C THR A 164 18.72 27.24 10.97
N GLU A 165 19.88 26.60 10.87
CA GLU A 165 20.06 25.15 10.98
C GLU A 165 20.58 24.79 12.38
N ASP A 166 19.92 25.28 13.43
CA ASP A 166 20.22 24.93 14.81
C ASP A 166 19.25 23.84 15.34
N THR A 167 19.59 23.27 16.48
CA THR A 167 18.80 22.19 17.11
C THR A 167 17.41 22.66 17.57
N ALA A 168 17.23 23.96 17.79
CA ALA A 168 15.92 24.51 18.16
C ALA A 168 14.96 24.61 16.96
N ALA A 169 15.52 24.67 15.75
CA ALA A 169 14.77 24.69 14.49
C ALA A 169 14.54 23.28 13.90
N GLU A 170 15.08 22.23 14.53
CA GLU A 170 14.98 20.84 14.02
C GLU A 170 13.52 20.36 14.05
N VAL A 171 13.05 19.85 12.90
CA VAL A 171 11.75 19.19 12.73
C VAL A 171 11.95 17.89 11.94
N TYR A 172 10.97 17.01 12.01
CA TYR A 172 11.03 15.71 11.37
C TYR A 172 9.94 15.58 10.29
N LEU A 173 10.26 14.90 9.20
CA LEU A 173 9.22 14.34 8.32
C LEU A 173 8.61 13.13 9.02
N ARG A 174 7.29 13.11 9.16
CA ARG A 174 6.61 12.03 9.90
C ARG A 174 6.94 10.66 9.35
N PRO A 175 7.33 9.68 10.18
CA PRO A 175 7.59 8.30 9.77
C PRO A 175 6.33 7.45 9.68
N GLU A 176 5.21 7.94 10.21
CA GLU A 176 3.88 7.30 10.20
C GLU A 176 2.77 8.34 10.32
N THR A 177 1.55 7.95 9.97
CA THR A 177 0.37 8.81 10.08
C THR A 177 -0.35 8.70 11.42
N ALA A 178 -0.12 7.64 12.20
CA ALA A 178 -0.77 7.34 13.48
C ALA A 178 -0.70 8.49 14.49
N GLN A 179 0.48 9.05 14.71
CA GLN A 179 0.68 10.06 15.74
C GLN A 179 -0.13 11.34 15.51
N GLY A 180 -0.38 11.68 14.23
CA GLY A 180 -1.27 12.77 13.86
C GLY A 180 -2.72 12.53 14.29
N ILE A 181 -3.14 11.28 14.35
CA ILE A 181 -4.46 10.89 14.84
C ILE A 181 -4.52 11.01 16.37
N PHE A 182 -3.53 10.44 17.07
CA PHE A 182 -3.50 10.47 18.54
C PHE A 182 -3.49 11.89 19.13
N VAL A 183 -2.68 12.78 18.59
CA VAL A 183 -2.63 14.18 19.09
C VAL A 183 -3.92 14.97 18.80
N ASN A 184 -4.75 14.47 17.86
CA ASN A 184 -6.04 15.07 17.54
C ASN A 184 -7.24 14.34 18.18
N PHE A 185 -7.03 13.33 18.99
CA PHE A 185 -8.10 12.51 19.58
C PHE A 185 -9.19 13.38 20.24
N LYS A 186 -8.83 14.26 21.18
CA LYS A 186 -9.80 15.15 21.86
C LYS A 186 -10.48 16.13 20.90
N ASN A 187 -9.76 16.66 19.92
CA ASN A 187 -10.35 17.55 18.91
C ASN A 187 -11.44 16.85 18.10
N ILE A 188 -11.14 15.62 17.66
CA ILE A 188 -12.08 14.83 16.84
C ILE A 188 -13.27 14.41 17.68
N GLN A 189 -13.06 13.85 18.88
CA GLN A 189 -14.13 13.45 19.78
C GLN A 189 -15.11 14.63 20.04
N ARG A 190 -14.56 15.80 20.40
CA ARG A 190 -15.35 16.99 20.70
C ARG A 190 -16.15 17.52 19.49
N THR A 191 -15.51 17.59 18.33
CA THR A 191 -16.11 18.19 17.13
C THR A 191 -17.12 17.26 16.46
N THR A 192 -16.88 15.96 16.50
CA THR A 192 -17.80 14.96 15.92
C THR A 192 -18.82 14.43 16.92
N ARG A 193 -18.63 14.70 18.23
CA ARG A 193 -19.46 14.18 19.33
C ARG A 193 -19.55 12.64 19.34
N ARG A 194 -18.51 11.97 18.86
CA ARG A 194 -18.45 10.51 18.85
C ARG A 194 -18.31 9.96 20.26
N LYS A 195 -19.03 8.86 20.51
CA LYS A 195 -18.84 7.99 21.67
C LYS A 195 -17.91 6.84 21.30
N ILE A 196 -17.23 6.29 22.26
CA ILE A 196 -16.48 5.03 22.12
C ILE A 196 -17.49 3.87 21.89
N PRO A 197 -17.27 2.93 20.95
CA PRO A 197 -16.11 2.87 20.06
C PRO A 197 -16.24 3.79 18.81
N PHE A 198 -15.13 4.38 18.39
CA PHE A 198 -15.05 5.07 17.09
C PHE A 198 -13.62 5.03 16.55
N GLY A 199 -13.50 5.14 15.24
CA GLY A 199 -12.21 5.16 14.56
C GLY A 199 -11.93 6.45 13.81
N VAL A 200 -10.65 6.72 13.61
CA VAL A 200 -10.16 7.85 12.80
C VAL A 200 -9.25 7.31 11.72
N CYS A 201 -9.59 7.59 10.49
CA CYS A 201 -8.87 7.15 9.30
C CYS A 201 -8.07 8.29 8.68
N GLN A 202 -6.88 7.99 8.21
CA GLN A 202 -6.04 8.91 7.46
C GLN A 202 -5.38 8.23 6.28
N VAL A 203 -5.30 8.94 5.15
CA VAL A 203 -4.44 8.60 4.02
C VAL A 203 -3.42 9.71 3.87
N GLY A 204 -2.14 9.39 3.96
CA GLY A 204 -1.12 10.43 3.92
C GLY A 204 0.29 9.94 3.69
N LYS A 205 1.16 10.85 3.26
CA LYS A 205 2.59 10.62 3.07
C LYS A 205 3.29 10.37 4.40
N SER A 206 4.21 9.40 4.37
CA SER A 206 5.16 9.10 5.44
C SER A 206 6.56 8.89 4.87
N PHE A 207 7.58 9.04 5.70
CA PHE A 207 8.97 9.08 5.27
C PHE A 207 9.85 8.27 6.22
N ARG A 208 10.56 7.28 5.67
CA ARG A 208 11.52 6.47 6.44
C ARG A 208 12.84 6.41 5.69
N ASN A 209 13.91 6.84 6.33
CA ASN A 209 15.26 6.82 5.73
C ASN A 209 15.83 5.40 5.73
N GLU A 210 15.17 4.50 5.03
CA GLU A 210 15.49 3.08 4.93
C GLU A 210 16.96 2.84 4.52
N ILE A 211 17.63 1.93 5.22
CA ILE A 211 19.02 1.55 4.93
C ILE A 211 19.07 0.68 3.66
N THR A 212 18.15 -0.29 3.56
CA THR A 212 18.05 -1.26 2.47
C THR A 212 16.68 -1.19 1.79
N PRO A 213 16.36 -0.07 1.12
CA PRO A 213 15.14 -0.02 0.31
C PRO A 213 15.28 -0.97 -0.89
N GLY A 214 14.18 -1.47 -1.41
CA GLY A 214 14.25 -2.42 -2.52
C GLY A 214 12.91 -3.02 -2.92
N ASN A 215 12.98 -3.98 -3.83
CA ASN A 215 11.83 -4.66 -4.39
C ASN A 215 10.81 -3.69 -5.02
N PHE A 216 11.31 -2.81 -5.91
CA PHE A 216 10.47 -1.84 -6.60
C PHE A 216 9.78 -0.88 -5.60
N ILE A 217 8.45 -0.73 -5.66
CA ILE A 217 7.67 0.12 -4.75
C ILE A 217 7.29 -0.58 -3.42
N PHE A 218 7.82 -1.76 -3.13
CA PHE A 218 7.57 -2.50 -1.89
C PHE A 218 8.18 -1.81 -0.67
N ARG A 219 9.44 -1.37 -0.76
CA ARG A 219 10.16 -0.67 0.33
C ARG A 219 10.86 0.55 -0.22
N ILE A 220 10.26 1.69 -0.01
CA ILE A 220 10.67 3.01 -0.50
C ILE A 220 10.76 4.00 0.67
N ARG A 221 11.50 5.10 0.48
CA ARG A 221 11.73 6.09 1.55
C ARG A 221 10.60 7.09 1.71
N GLU A 222 9.87 7.36 0.65
CA GLU A 222 8.67 8.21 0.61
C GLU A 222 7.50 7.36 0.15
N PHE A 223 6.49 7.17 0.99
CA PHE A 223 5.34 6.29 0.73
C PHE A 223 4.05 6.90 1.27
N GLU A 224 2.92 6.31 0.95
CA GLU A 224 1.64 6.66 1.56
C GLU A 224 1.13 5.52 2.45
N GLN A 225 0.59 5.89 3.62
CA GLN A 225 -0.15 4.98 4.49
C GLN A 225 -1.64 5.26 4.39
N MET A 226 -2.43 4.20 4.50
CA MET A 226 -3.87 4.21 4.78
C MET A 226 -4.03 3.59 6.16
N GLU A 227 -4.34 4.39 7.15
CA GLU A 227 -4.25 4.02 8.55
C GLU A 227 -5.54 4.33 9.28
N LEU A 228 -5.97 3.42 10.13
CA LEU A 228 -7.10 3.56 11.03
C LEU A 228 -6.60 3.40 12.46
N GLU A 229 -6.94 4.36 13.32
CA GLU A 229 -6.83 4.22 14.76
C GLU A 229 -8.24 4.09 15.35
N PHE A 230 -8.58 2.89 15.79
CA PHE A 230 -9.89 2.57 16.30
C PHE A 230 -9.87 2.54 17.83
N PHE A 231 -10.52 3.51 18.43
CA PHE A 231 -10.60 3.69 19.87
C PHE A 231 -11.73 2.86 20.45
N CYS A 232 -11.41 2.00 21.40
CA CYS A 232 -12.37 1.12 22.07
C CYS A 232 -12.22 1.17 23.60
N GLU A 233 -13.21 0.62 24.29
CA GLU A 233 -13.15 0.47 25.72
C GLU A 233 -12.10 -0.59 26.10
N PRO A 234 -11.29 -0.39 27.17
CA PRO A 234 -10.43 -1.43 27.71
C PRO A 234 -11.21 -2.73 27.94
N ASP A 235 -10.56 -3.87 27.76
CA ASP A 235 -11.11 -5.22 27.86
C ASP A 235 -12.08 -5.65 26.74
N THR A 236 -12.42 -4.75 25.79
CA THR A 236 -13.11 -5.09 24.52
C THR A 236 -12.18 -5.13 23.32
N ASP A 237 -10.92 -4.84 23.54
CA ASP A 237 -9.86 -4.69 22.54
C ASP A 237 -9.67 -5.92 21.67
N LEU A 238 -9.63 -7.13 22.25
CA LEU A 238 -9.44 -8.37 21.47
C LEU A 238 -10.63 -8.71 20.57
N GLU A 239 -11.86 -8.35 20.97
CA GLU A 239 -13.04 -8.52 20.10
C GLU A 239 -12.96 -7.57 18.89
N TRP A 240 -12.54 -6.32 19.11
CA TRP A 240 -12.33 -5.36 18.04
C TRP A 240 -11.12 -5.68 17.16
N PHE A 241 -10.07 -6.26 17.74
CA PHE A 241 -8.94 -6.78 17.00
C PHE A 241 -9.37 -7.86 16.00
N ASP A 242 -10.14 -8.85 16.43
CA ASP A 242 -10.66 -9.89 15.56
C ASP A 242 -11.65 -9.35 14.50
N TYR A 243 -12.46 -8.37 14.88
CA TYR A 243 -13.36 -7.68 13.94
C TYR A 243 -12.57 -7.00 12.81
N TRP A 244 -11.56 -6.19 13.14
CA TRP A 244 -10.77 -5.47 12.15
C TRP A 244 -9.89 -6.40 11.32
N ARG A 245 -9.36 -7.46 11.90
CA ARG A 245 -8.67 -8.53 11.15
C ARG A 245 -9.55 -9.11 10.05
N SER A 246 -10.76 -9.51 10.40
CA SER A 246 -11.73 -10.07 9.44
C SER A 246 -12.15 -9.03 8.40
N PHE A 247 -12.40 -7.80 8.81
CA PHE A 247 -12.81 -6.71 7.93
C PHE A 247 -11.73 -6.37 6.88
N CYS A 248 -10.46 -6.33 7.28
CA CYS A 248 -9.33 -6.11 6.38
C CYS A 248 -9.18 -7.24 5.36
N HIS A 249 -9.33 -8.49 5.81
CA HIS A 249 -9.29 -9.66 4.93
C HIS A 249 -10.39 -9.62 3.87
N GLU A 250 -11.63 -9.36 4.28
CA GLU A 250 -12.78 -9.26 3.36
C GLU A 250 -12.60 -8.13 2.33
N TRP A 251 -11.98 -6.99 2.71
CA TRP A 251 -11.69 -5.91 1.78
C TRP A 251 -10.71 -6.35 0.69
N LEU A 252 -9.63 -7.05 1.03
CA LEU A 252 -8.66 -7.57 0.06
C LEU A 252 -9.32 -8.57 -0.89
N LYS A 253 -10.12 -9.50 -0.38
CA LYS A 253 -10.86 -10.49 -1.18
C LYS A 253 -11.90 -9.85 -2.09
N GLY A 254 -12.63 -8.85 -1.59
CA GLY A 254 -13.59 -8.08 -2.39
C GLY A 254 -12.95 -7.42 -3.61
N LEU A 255 -11.67 -7.10 -3.54
CA LEU A 255 -10.88 -6.54 -4.64
C LEU A 255 -10.12 -7.60 -5.47
N ARG A 256 -10.55 -8.88 -5.38
CA ARG A 256 -10.03 -10.04 -6.13
C ARG A 256 -8.65 -10.55 -5.70
N MET A 257 -8.17 -10.20 -4.52
CA MET A 257 -6.97 -10.85 -3.99
C MET A 257 -7.29 -12.30 -3.59
N GLN A 258 -6.49 -13.26 -4.06
CA GLN A 258 -6.76 -14.69 -3.85
C GLN A 258 -6.23 -15.15 -2.49
N ASP A 259 -7.00 -15.98 -1.78
CA ASP A 259 -6.61 -16.52 -0.47
C ASP A 259 -5.30 -17.32 -0.50
N GLU A 260 -5.01 -17.99 -1.61
CA GLU A 260 -3.76 -18.75 -1.81
C GLU A 260 -2.50 -17.86 -1.85
N ASN A 261 -2.68 -16.57 -2.12
CA ASN A 261 -1.62 -15.56 -2.12
C ASN A 261 -1.59 -14.72 -0.83
N LEU A 262 -2.46 -15.01 0.13
CA LEU A 262 -2.54 -14.34 1.43
C LEU A 262 -2.30 -15.33 2.55
N ARG A 263 -1.63 -14.90 3.60
CA ARG A 263 -1.62 -15.61 4.88
C ARG A 263 -1.62 -14.60 6.03
N LEU A 264 -2.17 -15.02 7.16
CA LEU A 264 -2.13 -14.27 8.40
C LEU A 264 -1.01 -14.86 9.27
N ARG A 265 -0.16 -13.99 9.81
CA ARG A 265 0.90 -14.36 10.73
C ARG A 265 0.70 -13.59 12.03
N ASP A 266 0.28 -14.29 13.07
CA ASP A 266 0.22 -13.72 14.41
C ASP A 266 1.64 -13.63 14.97
N HIS A 267 1.97 -12.50 15.62
CA HIS A 267 3.26 -12.32 16.28
C HIS A 267 3.33 -13.10 17.57
N GLU A 268 4.46 -13.79 17.80
CA GLU A 268 4.78 -14.36 19.10
C GLU A 268 5.05 -13.25 20.13
N LYS A 269 4.95 -13.57 21.42
CA LYS A 269 5.09 -12.57 22.49
C LYS A 269 6.42 -11.81 22.45
N GLU A 270 7.47 -12.49 22.03
CA GLU A 270 8.83 -11.97 21.93
C GLU A 270 9.03 -11.03 20.73
N GLU A 271 8.13 -11.11 19.75
CA GLU A 271 8.13 -10.26 18.54
C GLU A 271 7.30 -8.99 18.74
N LEU A 272 6.38 -8.98 19.71
CA LEU A 272 5.48 -7.85 19.93
C LEU A 272 6.26 -6.58 20.28
N SER A 273 5.87 -5.49 19.64
CA SER A 273 6.30 -4.16 20.05
C SER A 273 5.93 -3.92 21.52
N PHE A 274 6.75 -3.16 22.23
CA PHE A 274 6.58 -2.91 23.67
C PHE A 274 5.24 -2.24 24.04
N TYR A 275 4.53 -1.70 23.07
CA TYR A 275 3.22 -1.08 23.22
C TYR A 275 2.06 -1.99 22.78
N SER A 276 2.34 -3.13 22.18
CA SER A 276 1.34 -3.99 21.55
C SER A 276 1.00 -5.19 22.43
N LYS A 277 -0.30 -5.50 22.55
CA LYS A 277 -0.83 -6.69 23.22
C LYS A 277 -1.00 -7.86 22.25
N ALA A 278 -1.32 -7.57 21.00
CA ALA A 278 -1.46 -8.52 19.90
C ALA A 278 -1.13 -7.82 18.57
N THR A 279 -0.54 -8.55 17.64
CA THR A 279 -0.28 -8.08 16.28
C THR A 279 -0.46 -9.24 15.31
N THR A 280 -1.13 -8.98 14.19
CA THR A 280 -1.23 -9.89 13.05
C THR A 280 -0.77 -9.18 11.79
N ASP A 281 0.17 -9.78 11.08
CA ASP A 281 0.53 -9.37 9.74
C ASP A 281 -0.29 -10.14 8.70
N PHE A 282 -0.84 -9.42 7.74
CA PHE A 282 -1.25 -9.99 6.48
C PHE A 282 -0.02 -10.02 5.58
N GLU A 283 0.39 -11.19 5.17
CA GLU A 283 1.47 -11.35 4.21
C GLU A 283 0.92 -11.75 2.86
N TYR A 284 1.50 -11.17 1.80
CA TYR A 284 1.16 -11.48 0.42
C TYR A 284 2.34 -12.18 -0.26
N LEU A 285 2.03 -13.17 -1.12
CA LEU A 285 3.02 -13.90 -1.90
C LEU A 285 3.39 -13.09 -3.15
N PHE A 286 4.37 -12.20 -2.98
CA PHE A 286 4.99 -11.48 -4.10
C PHE A 286 5.87 -12.44 -4.94
N PRO A 287 6.26 -12.04 -6.17
CA PRO A 287 7.20 -12.83 -6.97
C PRO A 287 8.58 -13.05 -6.30
N PHE A 288 8.95 -12.22 -5.33
CA PHE A 288 10.18 -12.37 -4.54
C PHE A 288 9.96 -13.12 -3.20
N GLY A 289 8.79 -13.67 -2.98
CA GLY A 289 8.43 -14.40 -1.76
C GLY A 289 7.40 -13.69 -0.88
N TRP A 290 7.13 -14.24 0.28
CA TRP A 290 6.21 -13.67 1.25
C TRP A 290 6.71 -12.33 1.77
N GLY A 291 5.83 -11.35 1.81
CA GLY A 291 6.12 -10.01 2.33
C GLY A 291 4.91 -9.45 3.05
N GLU A 292 5.17 -8.76 4.13
CA GLU A 292 4.16 -8.05 4.92
C GLU A 292 3.42 -7.05 4.03
N LEU A 293 2.10 -7.15 4.01
CA LEU A 293 1.20 -6.29 3.25
C LEU A 293 0.48 -5.31 4.16
N TRP A 294 -0.05 -5.79 5.29
CA TRP A 294 -0.89 -5.05 6.20
C TRP A 294 -0.65 -5.51 7.64
N GLY A 295 -0.47 -4.60 8.57
CA GLY A 295 -0.43 -4.89 10.00
C GLY A 295 -1.75 -4.54 10.68
N VAL A 296 -2.22 -5.38 11.58
CA VAL A 296 -3.28 -5.06 12.53
C VAL A 296 -2.71 -5.24 13.92
N ALA A 297 -2.67 -4.18 14.72
CA ALA A 297 -2.09 -4.20 16.07
C ALA A 297 -3.10 -3.73 17.13
N ASP A 298 -3.11 -4.40 18.26
CA ASP A 298 -3.69 -3.87 19.50
C ASP A 298 -2.60 -3.09 20.25
N ARG A 299 -2.68 -1.76 20.17
CA ARG A 299 -1.71 -0.81 20.76
C ARG A 299 -1.99 -0.51 22.23
N THR A 300 -3.03 -1.09 22.81
CA THR A 300 -3.49 -0.77 24.16
C THR A 300 -3.80 0.74 24.29
N ASN A 301 -3.58 1.35 25.45
CA ASN A 301 -3.70 2.80 25.66
C ASN A 301 -2.35 3.55 25.59
N TYR A 302 -1.32 2.90 25.08
CA TYR A 302 0.06 3.40 25.17
C TYR A 302 0.21 4.82 24.62
N ASP A 303 -0.18 5.06 23.36
CA ASP A 303 0.06 6.34 22.68
C ASP A 303 -0.66 7.50 23.38
N LEU A 304 -1.95 7.34 23.69
CA LEU A 304 -2.72 8.36 24.41
C LEU A 304 -2.11 8.66 25.79
N THR A 305 -1.66 7.61 26.51
CA THR A 305 -0.98 7.76 27.81
C THR A 305 0.32 8.54 27.67
N GLN A 306 1.13 8.24 26.66
CA GLN A 306 2.37 8.97 26.40
C GLN A 306 2.10 10.45 26.07
N HIS A 307 1.16 10.71 25.17
CA HIS A 307 0.80 12.08 24.83
C HIS A 307 0.22 12.86 26.02
N GLN A 308 -0.59 12.23 26.86
CA GLN A 308 -1.04 12.84 28.12
C GLN A 308 0.15 13.21 29.02
N LYS A 309 1.07 12.27 29.22
CA LYS A 309 2.24 12.45 30.08
C LYS A 309 3.17 13.57 29.61
N PHE A 310 3.45 13.62 28.30
CA PHE A 310 4.42 14.59 27.76
C PHE A 310 3.82 15.97 27.49
N SER A 311 2.53 16.05 27.18
CA SER A 311 1.85 17.32 26.92
C SER A 311 1.25 17.95 28.16
N GLY A 312 0.96 17.16 29.20
CA GLY A 312 0.18 17.58 30.37
C GLY A 312 -1.30 17.83 30.06
N GLN A 313 -1.76 17.46 28.83
CA GLN A 313 -3.16 17.58 28.44
C GLN A 313 -3.87 16.27 28.69
N ASP A 314 -5.12 16.36 29.15
CA ASP A 314 -5.95 15.21 29.40
C ASP A 314 -6.33 14.50 28.10
N MET A 315 -6.09 13.18 28.02
CA MET A 315 -6.39 12.29 26.87
C MET A 315 -7.39 11.20 27.22
N ASP A 316 -8.00 11.24 28.42
CA ASP A 316 -9.02 10.27 28.81
C ASP A 316 -10.35 10.45 28.05
N TYR A 317 -11.20 9.46 28.13
CA TYR A 317 -12.59 9.50 27.69
C TYR A 317 -13.49 9.44 28.92
N PHE A 318 -14.48 10.34 29.00
CA PHE A 318 -15.52 10.26 30.00
C PHE A 318 -16.75 9.54 29.44
N ASP A 319 -16.99 8.33 29.95
CA ASP A 319 -18.21 7.59 29.64
C ASP A 319 -19.36 8.07 30.53
N GLN A 320 -20.28 8.81 29.91
CA GLN A 320 -21.44 9.37 30.63
C GLN A 320 -22.43 8.30 31.12
N GLU A 321 -22.50 7.15 30.43
CA GLU A 321 -23.44 6.09 30.78
C GLU A 321 -22.99 5.30 32.02
N LYS A 322 -21.65 5.09 32.09
CA LYS A 322 -21.00 4.42 33.24
C LYS A 322 -20.54 5.37 34.34
N ASN A 323 -20.51 6.68 34.06
CA ASN A 323 -19.95 7.73 34.88
C ASN A 323 -18.49 7.43 35.31
N GLU A 324 -17.68 6.98 34.32
CA GLU A 324 -16.29 6.57 34.51
C GLU A 324 -15.36 7.28 33.51
N HIS A 325 -14.12 7.46 33.93
CA HIS A 325 -13.03 7.97 33.09
C HIS A 325 -12.05 6.84 32.79
N TYR A 326 -11.64 6.69 31.53
CA TYR A 326 -10.58 5.78 31.13
C TYR A 326 -9.83 6.30 29.90
N ILE A 327 -8.59 5.87 29.71
CA ILE A 327 -7.87 6.10 28.47
C ILE A 327 -8.22 4.94 27.52
N PRO A 328 -8.80 5.22 26.32
CA PRO A 328 -9.20 4.20 25.38
C PRO A 328 -8.04 3.31 24.93
N TYR A 329 -8.33 2.04 24.64
CA TYR A 329 -7.45 1.16 23.90
C TYR A 329 -7.60 1.42 22.40
N VAL A 330 -6.60 1.05 21.63
CA VAL A 330 -6.51 1.37 20.21
C VAL A 330 -6.21 0.11 19.40
N ILE A 331 -7.02 -0.14 18.37
CA ILE A 331 -6.73 -1.14 17.34
C ILE A 331 -6.33 -0.39 16.08
N GLU A 332 -5.15 -0.73 15.56
CA GLU A 332 -4.51 -0.10 14.41
C GLU A 332 -4.42 -1.05 13.21
N PRO A 333 -5.32 -1.00 12.23
CA PRO A 333 -5.07 -1.49 10.88
C PRO A 333 -4.25 -0.47 10.09
N SER A 334 -3.00 -0.81 9.73
CA SER A 334 -2.07 0.07 9.00
C SER A 334 -1.60 -0.57 7.70
N LEU A 335 -1.95 0.04 6.56
CA LEU A 335 -1.68 -0.45 5.21
C LEU A 335 -0.88 0.55 4.40
N GLY A 336 0.24 0.11 3.82
CA GLY A 336 1.01 0.89 2.84
C GLY A 336 0.29 0.95 1.48
N ALA A 337 -0.13 2.15 1.04
CA ALA A 337 -0.80 2.33 -0.26
C ALA A 337 0.07 1.89 -1.44
N ASP A 338 1.38 2.14 -1.37
CA ASP A 338 2.34 1.73 -2.40
C ASP A 338 2.51 0.21 -2.44
N ARG A 339 2.60 -0.41 -1.27
CA ARG A 339 2.80 -1.85 -1.12
C ARG A 339 1.57 -2.64 -1.59
N VAL A 340 0.37 -2.22 -1.22
CA VAL A 340 -0.87 -2.87 -1.70
C VAL A 340 -1.12 -2.61 -3.18
N THR A 341 -0.73 -1.45 -3.71
CA THR A 341 -0.76 -1.20 -5.16
C THR A 341 0.14 -2.17 -5.91
N LEU A 342 1.35 -2.45 -5.38
CA LEU A 342 2.22 -3.50 -5.93
C LEU A 342 1.57 -4.87 -5.85
N ALA A 343 0.93 -5.22 -4.74
CA ALA A 343 0.24 -6.50 -4.60
C ALA A 343 -0.87 -6.65 -5.65
N PHE A 344 -1.68 -5.61 -5.89
CA PHE A 344 -2.69 -5.62 -6.94
C PHE A 344 -2.09 -5.70 -8.36
N LEU A 345 -0.94 -5.07 -8.61
CA LEU A 345 -0.21 -5.23 -9.87
C LEU A 345 0.26 -6.68 -10.07
N CYS A 346 0.81 -7.28 -9.01
CA CYS A 346 1.25 -8.67 -9.04
C CYS A 346 0.07 -9.65 -9.22
N GLU A 347 -1.02 -9.43 -8.50
CA GLU A 347 -2.23 -10.27 -8.55
C GLU A 347 -2.86 -10.23 -9.94
N ALA A 348 -2.99 -9.03 -10.51
CA ALA A 348 -3.66 -8.80 -11.77
C ALA A 348 -2.89 -9.26 -13.01
N TYR A 349 -1.57 -9.35 -12.94
CA TYR A 349 -0.73 -9.72 -14.10
C TYR A 349 -0.94 -11.16 -14.53
N ASP A 350 -1.22 -11.38 -15.80
CA ASP A 350 -1.29 -12.72 -16.40
C ASP A 350 -0.79 -12.75 -17.85
N GLU A 351 -0.30 -13.91 -18.28
CA GLU A 351 0.08 -14.24 -19.65
C GLU A 351 -0.79 -15.41 -20.12
N GLU A 352 -1.77 -15.14 -20.95
CA GLU A 352 -2.74 -16.13 -21.40
C GLU A 352 -2.45 -16.61 -22.83
N VAL A 353 -2.58 -17.91 -23.05
CA VAL A 353 -2.58 -18.49 -24.39
C VAL A 353 -4.01 -18.40 -24.96
N VAL A 354 -4.17 -17.56 -26.00
CA VAL A 354 -5.47 -17.34 -26.66
C VAL A 354 -5.73 -18.38 -27.77
N ASP A 355 -4.69 -18.67 -28.56
CA ASP A 355 -4.73 -19.69 -29.62
C ASP A 355 -3.40 -20.45 -29.65
N ALA A 356 -3.39 -21.66 -29.09
CA ALA A 356 -2.18 -22.49 -29.03
C ALA A 356 -1.67 -22.92 -30.42
N ALA A 357 -2.59 -23.10 -31.40
CA ALA A 357 -2.20 -23.48 -32.76
C ALA A 357 -1.46 -22.38 -33.51
N LYS A 358 -1.74 -21.12 -33.17
CA LYS A 358 -1.08 -19.93 -33.74
C LYS A 358 0.00 -19.36 -32.84
N ASN A 359 0.25 -19.98 -31.68
CA ASN A 359 1.13 -19.44 -30.65
C ASN A 359 0.76 -17.98 -30.27
N ASP A 360 -0.56 -17.70 -30.28
CA ASP A 360 -1.07 -16.36 -29.92
C ASP A 360 -1.25 -16.27 -28.41
N THR A 361 -0.51 -15.37 -27.78
CA THR A 361 -0.57 -15.09 -26.36
C THR A 361 -0.97 -13.64 -26.12
N ARG A 362 -1.57 -13.35 -24.95
CA ARG A 362 -1.83 -12.00 -24.50
C ARG A 362 -1.29 -11.77 -23.09
N VAL A 363 -0.74 -10.60 -22.86
CA VAL A 363 -0.54 -10.07 -21.52
C VAL A 363 -1.81 -9.35 -21.10
N VAL A 364 -2.30 -9.61 -19.91
CA VAL A 364 -3.53 -9.00 -19.39
C VAL A 364 -3.38 -8.66 -17.92
N MET A 365 -3.96 -7.52 -17.52
CA MET A 365 -4.06 -7.09 -16.13
C MET A 365 -5.50 -7.29 -15.64
N HIS A 366 -5.74 -8.34 -14.86
CA HIS A 366 -7.07 -8.71 -14.34
C HIS A 366 -7.49 -7.89 -13.11
N PHE A 367 -7.27 -6.60 -13.12
CA PHE A 367 -7.73 -5.75 -12.01
C PHE A 367 -9.23 -5.91 -11.76
N HIS A 368 -9.63 -5.83 -10.49
CA HIS A 368 -11.03 -5.55 -10.20
C HIS A 368 -11.45 -4.28 -10.94
N PRO A 369 -12.64 -4.24 -11.58
CA PRO A 369 -13.03 -3.09 -12.43
C PRO A 369 -13.00 -1.75 -11.68
N ALA A 370 -13.28 -1.75 -10.36
CA ALA A 370 -13.15 -0.56 -9.53
C ALA A 370 -11.72 -0.01 -9.44
N LEU A 371 -10.71 -0.89 -9.50
CA LEU A 371 -9.30 -0.51 -9.41
C LEU A 371 -8.70 -0.11 -10.76
N ALA A 372 -9.22 -0.62 -11.88
CA ALA A 372 -8.69 -0.37 -13.21
C ALA A 372 -8.49 1.15 -13.47
N PRO A 373 -7.34 1.58 -14.03
CA PRO A 373 -7.08 2.99 -14.33
C PRO A 373 -8.15 3.61 -15.22
N PHE A 374 -8.38 3.00 -16.38
CA PHE A 374 -9.54 3.32 -17.22
C PHE A 374 -10.67 2.35 -16.98
N LYS A 375 -11.91 2.87 -16.90
CA LYS A 375 -13.11 2.05 -16.71
C LYS A 375 -13.62 1.49 -18.04
N CYS A 376 -13.39 2.21 -19.11
CA CYS A 376 -13.67 1.76 -20.47
C CYS A 376 -12.73 2.44 -21.47
N ALA A 377 -12.69 1.88 -22.68
CA ALA A 377 -12.02 2.49 -23.84
C ALA A 377 -12.96 2.51 -25.02
N VAL A 378 -13.07 3.67 -25.71
CA VAL A 378 -13.88 3.82 -26.91
C VAL A 378 -13.01 3.59 -28.14
N LEU A 379 -13.40 2.62 -28.97
CA LEU A 379 -12.61 2.12 -30.10
C LEU A 379 -13.46 2.16 -31.40
N PRO A 380 -13.33 3.18 -32.27
CA PRO A 380 -14.06 3.17 -33.54
C PRO A 380 -13.57 2.02 -34.42
N LEU A 381 -14.47 1.18 -34.96
CA LEU A 381 -14.09 0.07 -35.82
C LEU A 381 -13.29 0.53 -37.07
N SER A 382 -13.62 1.71 -37.59
CA SER A 382 -12.96 2.36 -38.71
C SER A 382 -12.76 3.85 -38.45
N LYS A 383 -11.73 4.45 -39.05
CA LYS A 383 -11.50 5.90 -39.00
C LYS A 383 -12.68 6.73 -39.51
N LYS A 384 -13.53 6.16 -40.37
CA LYS A 384 -14.76 6.82 -40.82
C LYS A 384 -15.79 7.06 -39.72
N LEU A 385 -15.62 6.35 -38.63
CA LEU A 385 -16.50 6.39 -37.43
C LEU A 385 -15.87 7.19 -36.28
N SER A 386 -14.73 7.84 -36.50
CA SER A 386 -14.00 8.57 -35.44
C SER A 386 -14.84 9.70 -34.85
N GLU A 387 -15.59 10.47 -35.66
CA GLU A 387 -16.40 11.59 -35.17
C GLU A 387 -17.48 11.12 -34.15
N PRO A 388 -18.41 10.23 -34.51
CA PRO A 388 -19.44 9.78 -33.56
C PRO A 388 -18.84 8.97 -32.37
N ALA A 389 -17.76 8.22 -32.55
CA ALA A 389 -17.06 7.56 -31.46
C ALA A 389 -16.41 8.56 -30.49
N THR A 390 -15.89 9.69 -31.00
CA THR A 390 -15.35 10.77 -30.17
C THR A 390 -16.46 11.48 -29.38
N GLU A 391 -17.65 11.66 -29.94
CA GLU A 391 -18.81 12.19 -29.21
C GLU A 391 -19.20 11.26 -28.05
N LEU A 392 -19.25 9.96 -28.30
CA LEU A 392 -19.51 8.96 -27.27
C LEU A 392 -18.41 8.99 -26.18
N TYR A 393 -17.13 9.05 -26.58
CA TYR A 393 -16.03 9.21 -25.64
C TYR A 393 -16.20 10.45 -24.77
N HIS A 394 -16.50 11.60 -25.36
CA HIS A 394 -16.73 12.84 -24.61
C HIS A 394 -17.94 12.77 -23.67
N LYS A 395 -18.93 11.95 -23.96
CA LYS A 395 -20.04 11.68 -23.06
C LYS A 395 -19.56 10.85 -21.85
N LEU A 396 -18.89 9.73 -22.09
CA LEU A 396 -18.44 8.80 -21.05
C LEU A 396 -17.38 9.40 -20.11
N GLN A 397 -16.45 10.21 -20.64
CA GLN A 397 -15.37 10.82 -19.83
C GLN A 397 -15.87 11.79 -18.76
N LYS A 398 -17.11 12.28 -18.86
CA LYS A 398 -17.71 13.11 -17.81
C LYS A 398 -18.00 12.32 -16.51
N ARG A 399 -18.08 10.99 -16.62
CA ARG A 399 -18.44 10.12 -15.51
C ARG A 399 -17.31 9.13 -15.12
N PHE A 400 -16.50 8.74 -16.09
CA PHE A 400 -15.46 7.72 -15.93
C PHE A 400 -14.11 8.17 -16.47
N MET A 401 -13.01 7.67 -15.93
CA MET A 401 -11.73 7.68 -16.63
C MET A 401 -11.84 6.72 -17.82
N CYS A 402 -11.73 7.27 -19.01
CA CYS A 402 -11.87 6.56 -20.27
C CYS A 402 -10.65 6.77 -21.15
N ASP A 403 -10.33 5.78 -21.98
CA ASP A 403 -9.36 5.90 -23.07
C ASP A 403 -10.06 5.96 -24.44
N TYR A 404 -9.37 6.49 -25.44
CA TYR A 404 -9.80 6.52 -26.84
C TYR A 404 -8.65 6.07 -27.71
N ASP A 405 -8.87 5.08 -28.56
CA ASP A 405 -7.83 4.56 -29.45
C ASP A 405 -8.37 4.20 -30.83
N GLU A 406 -7.83 4.83 -31.88
CA GLU A 406 -8.16 4.54 -33.28
C GLU A 406 -6.97 4.01 -34.09
N ALA A 407 -5.80 3.79 -33.43
CA ALA A 407 -4.55 3.45 -34.09
C ALA A 407 -4.39 1.94 -34.36
N GLY A 408 -4.28 1.53 -35.59
CA GLY A 408 -4.08 0.15 -36.01
C GLY A 408 -5.38 -0.66 -36.08
N SER A 409 -5.26 -2.01 -36.11
CA SER A 409 -6.43 -2.89 -36.17
C SER A 409 -7.13 -3.00 -34.83
N ILE A 410 -8.44 -3.29 -34.83
CA ILE A 410 -9.24 -3.43 -33.61
C ILE A 410 -8.65 -4.48 -32.65
N GLY A 411 -8.16 -5.62 -33.16
CA GLY A 411 -7.52 -6.64 -32.34
C GLY A 411 -6.27 -6.14 -31.60
N LYS A 412 -5.42 -5.31 -32.24
CA LYS A 412 -4.26 -4.70 -31.58
C LYS A 412 -4.67 -3.69 -30.50
N ARG A 413 -5.77 -2.96 -30.71
CA ARG A 413 -6.31 -2.03 -29.73
C ARG A 413 -6.87 -2.76 -28.50
N TYR A 414 -7.59 -3.87 -28.70
CA TYR A 414 -8.00 -4.73 -27.57
C TYR A 414 -6.81 -5.22 -26.77
N ARG A 415 -5.73 -5.68 -27.42
CA ARG A 415 -4.52 -6.14 -26.72
C ARG A 415 -3.88 -5.04 -25.87
N ARG A 416 -3.81 -3.80 -26.38
CA ARG A 416 -3.31 -2.65 -25.60
C ARG A 416 -4.15 -2.37 -24.37
N GLN A 417 -5.47 -2.49 -24.49
CA GLN A 417 -6.39 -2.31 -23.35
C GLN A 417 -6.33 -3.47 -22.35
N ASP A 418 -6.16 -4.71 -22.83
CA ASP A 418 -5.93 -5.88 -21.97
C ASP A 418 -4.66 -5.69 -21.13
N GLU A 419 -3.56 -5.23 -21.72
CA GLU A 419 -2.27 -5.00 -21.04
C GLU A 419 -2.31 -3.92 -19.95
N ILE A 420 -3.20 -2.95 -20.06
CA ILE A 420 -3.35 -1.90 -19.04
C ILE A 420 -4.54 -2.14 -18.11
N GLY A 421 -5.27 -3.23 -18.33
CA GLY A 421 -6.33 -3.70 -17.45
C GLY A 421 -7.66 -2.98 -17.58
N THR A 422 -7.96 -2.34 -18.74
CA THR A 422 -9.27 -1.72 -18.99
C THR A 422 -10.36 -2.79 -19.07
N PRO A 423 -11.37 -2.79 -18.19
CA PRO A 423 -12.33 -3.88 -18.11
C PRO A 423 -13.30 -3.96 -19.30
N TYR A 424 -13.64 -2.81 -19.91
CA TYR A 424 -14.64 -2.74 -20.96
C TYR A 424 -14.11 -1.97 -22.17
N CYS A 425 -14.07 -2.64 -23.34
CA CYS A 425 -13.80 -1.97 -24.61
C CYS A 425 -15.11 -1.74 -25.36
N VAL A 426 -15.43 -0.49 -25.64
CA VAL A 426 -16.64 -0.05 -26.34
C VAL A 426 -16.31 0.20 -27.79
N THR A 427 -16.74 -0.69 -28.68
CA THR A 427 -16.52 -0.57 -30.11
C THR A 427 -17.70 0.13 -30.77
N PHE A 428 -17.45 1.27 -31.41
CA PHE A 428 -18.40 1.94 -32.28
C PHE A 428 -18.19 1.41 -33.71
N ASP A 429 -19.17 0.69 -34.22
CA ASP A 429 -19.15 0.04 -35.53
C ASP A 429 -20.13 0.69 -36.51
N PHE A 430 -20.22 0.15 -37.75
CA PHE A 430 -21.09 0.74 -38.79
C PHE A 430 -22.57 0.61 -38.42
N GLU A 431 -22.98 -0.44 -37.73
CA GLU A 431 -24.36 -0.64 -37.32
C GLU A 431 -24.74 0.32 -36.17
N SER A 432 -23.74 0.79 -35.38
CA SER A 432 -23.96 1.68 -34.24
C SER A 432 -24.67 2.98 -34.61
N ALA A 433 -24.44 3.49 -35.84
CA ALA A 433 -25.12 4.67 -36.35
C ALA A 433 -26.57 4.38 -36.73
N GLU A 434 -26.93 3.14 -37.03
CA GLU A 434 -28.25 2.73 -37.48
C GLU A 434 -29.16 2.30 -36.34
N ASP A 435 -28.61 1.47 -35.40
CA ASP A 435 -29.39 0.85 -34.31
C ASP A 435 -29.23 1.54 -32.96
N GLY A 436 -28.33 2.54 -32.85
CA GLY A 436 -28.05 3.24 -31.58
C GLY A 436 -27.35 2.40 -30.52
N CYS A 437 -26.77 1.24 -30.90
CA CYS A 437 -26.07 0.34 -29.99
C CYS A 437 -24.56 0.33 -30.27
N VAL A 438 -23.79 -0.07 -29.29
CA VAL A 438 -22.34 -0.31 -29.40
C VAL A 438 -22.00 -1.73 -28.93
N THR A 439 -20.89 -2.26 -29.41
CA THR A 439 -20.38 -3.55 -28.95
C THR A 439 -19.45 -3.34 -27.77
N VAL A 440 -19.79 -3.90 -26.61
CA VAL A 440 -18.95 -3.88 -25.42
C VAL A 440 -18.25 -5.25 -25.27
N ARG A 441 -16.92 -5.23 -25.25
CA ARG A 441 -16.10 -6.41 -24.99
C ARG A 441 -15.62 -6.40 -23.56
N ASP A 442 -15.90 -7.47 -22.85
CA ASP A 442 -15.35 -7.72 -21.52
C ASP A 442 -13.91 -8.23 -21.62
N ARG A 443 -12.99 -7.66 -20.83
CA ARG A 443 -11.55 -7.99 -20.81
C ARG A 443 -11.30 -9.45 -20.43
N ASP A 444 -11.96 -9.91 -19.36
CA ASP A 444 -11.65 -11.20 -18.73
C ASP A 444 -12.18 -12.36 -19.57
N SER A 445 -13.43 -12.31 -19.98
CA SER A 445 -14.07 -13.35 -20.79
C SER A 445 -13.85 -13.21 -22.30
N MET A 446 -13.42 -12.05 -22.77
CA MET A 446 -13.36 -11.64 -24.19
C MET A 446 -14.71 -11.69 -24.91
N GLN A 447 -15.80 -11.93 -24.20
CA GLN A 447 -17.13 -11.92 -24.77
C GLN A 447 -17.57 -10.52 -25.15
N GLN A 448 -18.41 -10.44 -26.17
CA GLN A 448 -18.93 -9.21 -26.71
C GLN A 448 -20.46 -9.19 -26.59
N GLU A 449 -20.98 -8.05 -26.16
CA GLU A 449 -22.40 -7.84 -25.97
C GLU A 449 -22.80 -6.52 -26.66
N ARG A 450 -23.99 -6.50 -27.25
CA ARG A 450 -24.52 -5.29 -27.90
C ARG A 450 -25.35 -4.50 -26.91
N ILE A 451 -24.97 -3.26 -26.62
CA ILE A 451 -25.57 -2.42 -25.59
C ILE A 451 -26.07 -1.11 -26.21
N PRO A 452 -27.33 -0.69 -25.96
CA PRO A 452 -27.81 0.63 -26.35
C PRO A 452 -26.95 1.74 -25.73
N MET A 453 -26.55 2.73 -26.52
CA MET A 453 -25.68 3.85 -26.05
C MET A 453 -26.31 4.66 -24.92
N GLU A 454 -27.64 4.71 -24.83
CA GLU A 454 -28.36 5.37 -23.71
C GLU A 454 -28.21 4.62 -22.37
N GLN A 455 -28.01 3.30 -22.40
CA GLN A 455 -27.84 2.44 -21.22
C GLN A 455 -26.38 2.20 -20.85
N LEU A 456 -25.44 2.61 -21.68
CA LEU A 456 -24.01 2.27 -21.55
C LEU A 456 -23.38 2.82 -20.28
N GLU A 457 -23.74 4.04 -19.87
CA GLU A 457 -23.22 4.63 -18.62
C GLU A 457 -23.64 3.83 -17.40
N ASP A 458 -24.90 3.41 -17.31
CA ASP A 458 -25.41 2.64 -16.19
C ASP A 458 -24.90 1.19 -16.24
N TYR A 459 -24.75 0.64 -17.45
CA TYR A 459 -24.13 -0.68 -17.66
C TYR A 459 -22.71 -0.72 -17.08
N ILE A 460 -21.86 0.28 -17.39
CA ILE A 460 -20.51 0.38 -16.86
C ILE A 460 -20.55 0.67 -15.35
N ALA A 461 -21.36 1.65 -14.90
CA ALA A 461 -21.43 2.05 -13.51
C ALA A 461 -21.81 0.89 -12.57
N ALA A 462 -22.72 0.02 -12.99
CA ALA A 462 -23.13 -1.14 -12.19
C ALA A 462 -21.99 -2.18 -12.00
N ARG A 463 -21.05 -2.26 -12.95
CA ARG A 463 -20.00 -3.28 -13.00
C ARG A 463 -18.65 -2.84 -12.42
N ILE A 464 -18.47 -1.54 -12.19
CA ILE A 464 -17.25 -0.98 -11.58
C ILE A 464 -17.43 -0.68 -10.08
N ARG A 465 -18.56 -1.06 -9.49
CA ARG A 465 -18.81 -0.90 -8.06
C ARG A 465 -17.91 -1.84 -7.25
N PHE A 466 -17.56 -1.37 -6.07
CA PHE A 466 -16.86 -2.14 -5.06
C PHE A 466 -17.67 -2.14 -3.78
#